data_349bbe6ba9dd4315f50df76654310ab9
#
_entry.id   349bbe6ba9dd4315f50df76654310ab9
#
_cell.length_a   1.000
_cell.length_b   1.000
_cell.length_c   1.000
_cell.angle_alpha   90.00
_cell.angle_beta   90.00
_cell.angle_gamma   90.00
#
_symmetry.space_group_name_H-M   'P 1'
#
loop_
_entity.id
_entity.type
_entity.pdbx_description
1 polymer ?
#
loop_
_entity_poly.entity_id
_entity_poly.type
_entity_poly.pdbx_seq_one_letter_code
_entity_poly.pdbx_strand_id
1 'polypeptide(L)'
;ILRMLALMKQARYPVNDINPIFMNVLGTMVPNVLPSSWGGRIPPLTVPDRHRKLDAYVNAQSWSDGKKPPLFVDMGCGFPPVTTVDTANRLPDWQITGVDRFFAKYVVYDDEGHYACFDGDGVYQYFQPMMTRSGMALYADPASTRTHFENLFKDLVTLVDNKKDGLTSETVARNGHRLVHRQIRDFETANLSFLETEIEKLDLPPARVIRCMNVLIYFPTPVREKMRQQAGALLEEGGLLIAGTSGFGIDGRYTVYRKIAGAIAPVEFAFSLENLRSVGIMPYFTLHGDDAEASLLADLMSTVRADRPYWAAFSRRVDHLLAHHAITRRGANGFLTPPPEDIPRTELWERMAALWRQMVDEGFLDRTVDVLVKAGYEAWENAAGDIAIRPPASFLP
;
A
#
# COMPACT_ATOMS: atom_id res chain seq x y z
N ILE A 1 -3.03 0.90 20.80
CA ILE A 1 -2.22 2.02 21.35
C ILE A 1 -1.01 1.49 22.12
N LEU A 2 -1.17 0.63 23.13
CA LEU A 2 -0.05 0.12 23.94
C LEU A 2 1.02 -0.58 23.11
N ARG A 3 0.64 -1.40 22.12
CA ARG A 3 1.58 -2.06 21.20
C ARG A 3 2.35 -1.06 20.34
N MET A 4 1.65 -0.05 19.81
CA MET A 4 2.29 1.02 19.06
C MET A 4 3.32 1.76 19.92
N LEU A 5 2.96 2.13 21.15
CA LEU A 5 3.88 2.78 22.08
C LEU A 5 5.09 1.89 22.42
N ALA A 6 4.86 0.58 22.54
CA ALA A 6 5.94 -0.40 22.74
C ALA A 6 6.90 -0.43 21.55
N LEU A 7 6.39 -0.51 20.31
CA LEU A 7 7.20 -0.45 19.09
C LEU A 7 7.93 0.88 18.94
N MET A 8 7.28 2.00 19.24
CA MET A 8 7.93 3.32 19.23
C MET A 8 9.09 3.39 20.23
N LYS A 9 8.89 2.84 21.44
CA LYS A 9 9.94 2.74 22.45
C LYS A 9 11.08 1.84 21.99
N GLN A 10 10.79 0.65 21.44
CA GLN A 10 11.76 -0.28 20.86
C GLN A 10 12.57 0.40 19.76
N ALA A 11 11.92 1.09 18.85
CA ALA A 11 12.52 1.86 17.76
C ALA A 11 13.25 3.13 18.24
N ARG A 12 13.26 3.46 19.54
CA ARG A 12 13.79 4.74 20.08
C ARG A 12 13.21 5.96 19.37
N TYR A 13 11.91 5.92 19.10
CA TYR A 13 11.25 6.99 18.35
C TYR A 13 11.26 8.32 19.12
N PRO A 14 11.73 9.43 18.53
CA PRO A 14 11.73 10.72 19.22
C PRO A 14 10.29 11.25 19.40
N VAL A 15 9.90 11.54 20.63
CA VAL A 15 8.54 12.04 20.94
C VAL A 15 8.22 13.34 20.20
N ASN A 16 9.21 14.20 20.01
CA ASN A 16 9.05 15.47 19.30
C ASN A 16 8.91 15.34 17.78
N ASP A 17 9.04 14.13 17.22
CA ASP A 17 8.73 13.83 15.83
C ASP A 17 7.26 13.38 15.63
N ILE A 18 6.52 13.15 16.71
CA ILE A 18 5.07 12.95 16.65
C ILE A 18 4.42 14.24 16.15
N ASN A 19 3.67 14.14 15.10
CA ASN A 19 3.04 15.29 14.44
C ASN A 19 1.51 15.06 14.28
N PRO A 20 0.74 16.08 13.89
CA PRO A 20 -0.70 15.95 13.68
C PRO A 20 -1.09 14.90 12.63
N ILE A 21 -0.27 14.66 11.61
CA ILE A 21 -0.50 13.59 10.62
C ILE A 21 -0.51 12.23 11.33
N PHE A 22 0.49 11.98 12.18
CA PHE A 22 0.53 10.77 13.01
C PHE A 22 -0.71 10.64 13.89
N MET A 23 -1.09 11.72 14.56
CA MET A 23 -2.28 11.71 15.43
C MET A 23 -3.56 11.45 14.65
N ASN A 24 -3.65 11.96 13.43
CA ASN A 24 -4.79 11.70 12.54
C ASN A 24 -4.83 10.23 12.08
N VAL A 25 -3.69 9.69 11.64
CA VAL A 25 -3.57 8.26 11.29
C VAL A 25 -3.92 7.39 12.49
N LEU A 26 -3.43 7.73 13.69
CA LEU A 26 -3.77 7.02 14.92
C LEU A 26 -5.29 7.05 15.19
N GLY A 27 -5.93 8.21 15.02
CA GLY A 27 -7.38 8.37 15.18
C GLY A 27 -8.17 7.47 14.22
N THR A 28 -7.71 7.29 12.98
CA THR A 28 -8.36 6.40 12.01
C THR A 28 -8.17 4.91 12.30
N MET A 29 -7.15 4.55 13.09
CA MET A 29 -6.83 3.17 13.44
C MET A 29 -7.44 2.71 14.76
N VAL A 30 -7.99 3.62 15.56
CA VAL A 30 -8.71 3.25 16.79
C VAL A 30 -10.04 2.60 16.40
N PRO A 31 -10.38 1.42 16.93
CA PRO A 31 -11.68 0.78 16.71
C PRO A 31 -12.83 1.76 16.95
N ASN A 32 -13.80 1.80 16.06
CA ASN A 32 -14.94 2.71 16.01
C ASN A 32 -14.65 4.14 15.50
N VAL A 33 -13.45 4.46 15.07
CA VAL A 33 -13.12 5.73 14.42
C VAL A 33 -13.02 5.58 12.88
N LEU A 34 -13.09 4.35 12.36
CA LEU A 34 -13.24 4.14 10.92
C LEU A 34 -14.52 4.82 10.45
N PRO A 35 -14.45 5.66 9.41
CA PRO A 35 -15.64 6.32 8.90
C PRO A 35 -16.74 5.30 8.62
N SER A 36 -17.95 5.55 9.12
CA SER A 36 -19.12 4.70 8.87
C SER A 36 -19.45 4.58 7.37
N SER A 37 -18.97 5.57 6.56
CA SER A 37 -18.99 5.55 5.10
C SER A 37 -18.34 4.32 4.48
N TRP A 38 -17.42 3.68 5.17
CA TRP A 38 -16.72 2.49 4.66
C TRP A 38 -17.46 1.19 4.97
N GLY A 39 -18.62 1.24 5.62
CA GLY A 39 -19.41 0.03 5.92
C GLY A 39 -18.61 -1.06 6.66
N GLY A 40 -17.62 -0.66 7.48
CA GLY A 40 -16.72 -1.58 8.17
C GLY A 40 -15.60 -2.15 7.27
N ARG A 41 -15.45 -1.67 6.04
CA ARG A 41 -14.36 -2.02 5.12
C ARG A 41 -13.41 -0.85 4.97
N ILE A 42 -12.12 -1.12 4.80
CA ILE A 42 -11.15 -0.11 4.41
C ILE A 42 -11.19 0.00 2.90
N PRO A 43 -11.57 1.16 2.32
CA PRO A 43 -11.55 1.32 0.88
C PRO A 43 -10.14 1.15 0.38
N PRO A 44 -9.94 0.52 -0.77
CA PRO A 44 -8.63 0.36 -1.38
C PRO A 44 -8.13 1.71 -1.91
N LEU A 45 -7.60 2.54 -1.01
CA LEU A 45 -6.93 3.78 -1.40
C LEU A 45 -5.63 3.44 -2.09
N THR A 46 -5.53 3.78 -3.36
CA THR A 46 -4.31 3.60 -4.14
C THR A 46 -3.97 4.87 -4.93
N VAL A 47 -2.74 4.98 -5.34
CA VAL A 47 -2.24 6.08 -6.16
C VAL A 47 -1.40 5.50 -7.30
N PRO A 48 -1.32 6.17 -8.45
CA PRO A 48 -0.41 5.81 -9.52
C PRO A 48 1.03 5.68 -9.01
N ASP A 49 1.81 4.82 -9.62
CA ASP A 49 3.23 4.61 -9.34
C ASP A 49 3.58 4.05 -7.95
N ARG A 50 2.59 3.73 -7.12
CA ARG A 50 2.79 3.26 -5.75
C ARG A 50 3.77 2.08 -5.66
N HIS A 51 3.71 1.15 -6.61
CA HIS A 51 4.55 -0.05 -6.61
C HIS A 51 5.69 0.00 -7.67
N ARG A 52 5.98 1.19 -8.24
CA ARG A 52 7.03 1.34 -9.27
C ARG A 52 8.38 0.74 -8.87
N LYS A 53 8.79 0.93 -7.61
CA LYS A 53 10.04 0.36 -7.09
C LYS A 53 10.02 -1.17 -7.07
N LEU A 54 8.89 -1.78 -6.68
CA LEU A 54 8.74 -3.24 -6.68
C LEU A 54 8.68 -3.81 -8.09
N ASP A 55 8.06 -3.10 -9.04
CA ASP A 55 8.07 -3.48 -10.46
C ASP A 55 9.52 -3.46 -11.00
N ALA A 56 10.31 -2.44 -10.66
CA ALA A 56 11.73 -2.36 -11.00
C ALA A 56 12.54 -3.49 -10.35
N TYR A 57 12.26 -3.80 -9.09
CA TYR A 57 12.87 -4.93 -8.37
C TYR A 57 12.62 -6.26 -9.10
N VAL A 58 11.37 -6.52 -9.50
CA VAL A 58 11.01 -7.72 -10.26
C VAL A 58 11.73 -7.78 -11.61
N ASN A 59 11.77 -6.66 -12.32
CA ASN A 59 12.43 -6.57 -13.64
C ASN A 59 13.95 -6.76 -13.58
N ALA A 60 14.57 -6.41 -12.46
CA ALA A 60 16.02 -6.56 -12.24
C ALA A 60 16.42 -7.99 -11.84
N GLN A 61 15.47 -8.87 -11.53
CA GLN A 61 15.79 -10.26 -11.18
C GLN A 61 16.23 -11.06 -12.40
N SER A 62 17.21 -11.95 -12.22
CA SER A 62 17.60 -12.92 -13.24
C SER A 62 16.58 -14.06 -13.27
N TRP A 63 15.73 -14.07 -14.29
CA TRP A 63 14.77 -15.14 -14.49
C TRP A 63 15.33 -16.16 -15.48
N SER A 64 15.07 -17.45 -15.21
CA SER A 64 15.37 -18.50 -16.21
C SER A 64 14.43 -18.32 -17.41
N ASP A 65 15.01 -18.38 -18.61
CA ASP A 65 14.26 -18.24 -19.87
C ASP A 65 13.17 -19.31 -20.00
N GLY A 66 11.93 -18.87 -19.96
CA GLY A 66 10.74 -19.69 -20.19
C GLY A 66 10.21 -19.51 -21.60
N LYS A 67 9.60 -20.55 -22.18
CA LYS A 67 8.95 -20.47 -23.50
C LYS A 67 7.62 -19.68 -23.48
N LYS A 68 7.08 -19.36 -22.31
CA LYS A 68 5.81 -18.64 -22.14
C LYS A 68 6.05 -17.37 -21.36
N PRO A 69 5.22 -16.33 -21.57
CA PRO A 69 5.22 -15.15 -20.73
C PRO A 69 5.10 -15.55 -19.26
N PRO A 70 5.97 -15.04 -18.37
CA PRO A 70 5.87 -15.34 -16.95
C PRO A 70 4.59 -14.77 -16.34
N LEU A 71 3.98 -15.48 -15.40
CA LEU A 71 2.79 -15.03 -14.70
C LEU A 71 3.18 -14.22 -13.46
N PHE A 72 2.61 -13.01 -13.36
CA PHE A 72 2.62 -12.17 -12.17
C PHE A 72 1.21 -12.09 -11.59
N VAL A 73 1.05 -12.36 -10.30
CA VAL A 73 -0.22 -12.26 -9.59
C VAL A 73 -0.18 -11.13 -8.58
N ASP A 74 -1.09 -10.18 -8.68
CA ASP A 74 -1.26 -9.07 -7.73
C ASP A 74 -2.44 -9.37 -6.79
N MET A 75 -2.14 -9.84 -5.59
CA MET A 75 -3.14 -10.27 -4.61
C MET A 75 -3.63 -9.09 -3.78
N GLY A 76 -4.95 -8.87 -3.75
CA GLY A 76 -5.57 -7.73 -3.09
C GLY A 76 -5.35 -6.44 -3.88
N CYS A 77 -5.51 -6.53 -5.22
CA CYS A 77 -5.26 -5.41 -6.13
C CYS A 77 -6.22 -4.22 -5.92
N GLY A 78 -7.34 -4.44 -5.25
CA GLY A 78 -8.33 -3.41 -4.95
C GLY A 78 -9.11 -2.91 -6.16
N PHE A 79 -9.92 -1.87 -5.94
CA PHE A 79 -10.66 -1.18 -6.99
C PHE A 79 -10.68 0.34 -6.73
N PRO A 80 -10.33 1.19 -7.71
CA PRO A 80 -9.80 0.87 -9.03
C PRO A 80 -8.40 0.24 -8.96
N PRO A 81 -8.05 -0.70 -9.88
CA PRO A 81 -6.82 -1.50 -9.81
C PRO A 81 -5.60 -0.75 -10.37
N VAL A 82 -5.39 0.50 -9.96
CA VAL A 82 -4.41 1.43 -10.54
C VAL A 82 -3.01 0.84 -10.54
N THR A 83 -2.57 0.28 -9.42
CA THR A 83 -1.21 -0.26 -9.28
C THR A 83 -0.97 -1.53 -10.11
N THR A 84 -2.02 -2.31 -10.35
CA THR A 84 -1.96 -3.50 -11.20
C THR A 84 -1.87 -3.12 -12.68
N VAL A 85 -2.63 -2.10 -13.08
CA VAL A 85 -2.54 -1.48 -14.42
C VAL A 85 -1.14 -0.91 -14.66
N ASP A 86 -0.59 -0.18 -13.68
CA ASP A 86 0.78 0.36 -13.75
C ASP A 86 1.80 -0.77 -13.93
N THR A 87 1.66 -1.88 -13.21
CA THR A 87 2.54 -3.06 -13.33
C THR A 87 2.45 -3.68 -14.71
N ALA A 88 1.23 -3.85 -15.26
CA ALA A 88 1.05 -4.39 -16.61
C ALA A 88 1.71 -3.53 -17.69
N ASN A 89 1.65 -2.21 -17.54
CA ASN A 89 2.31 -1.26 -18.45
C ASN A 89 3.83 -1.33 -18.35
N ARG A 90 4.41 -1.60 -17.15
CA ARG A 90 5.87 -1.66 -16.94
C ARG A 90 6.48 -3.02 -17.25
N LEU A 91 5.66 -4.06 -17.23
CA LEU A 91 6.06 -5.44 -17.49
C LEU A 91 5.28 -6.00 -18.71
N PRO A 92 5.47 -5.41 -19.93
CA PRO A 92 4.63 -5.75 -21.09
C PRO A 92 4.81 -7.20 -21.56
N ASP A 93 5.95 -7.82 -21.27
CA ASP A 93 6.26 -9.21 -21.63
C ASP A 93 5.73 -10.23 -20.60
N TRP A 94 5.06 -9.77 -19.54
CA TRP A 94 4.48 -10.60 -18.51
C TRP A 94 2.97 -10.73 -18.69
N GLN A 95 2.42 -11.86 -18.28
CA GLN A 95 0.99 -12.01 -18.07
C GLN A 95 0.66 -11.58 -16.64
N ILE A 96 -0.17 -10.57 -16.48
CA ILE A 96 -0.54 -10.03 -15.15
C ILE A 96 -1.98 -10.44 -14.81
N THR A 97 -2.18 -10.95 -13.60
CA THR A 97 -3.52 -11.22 -13.07
C THR A 97 -3.72 -10.47 -11.75
N GLY A 98 -4.61 -9.48 -11.75
CA GLY A 98 -5.08 -8.85 -10.52
C GLY A 98 -6.13 -9.72 -9.84
N VAL A 99 -5.95 -9.98 -8.55
CA VAL A 99 -6.87 -10.82 -7.77
C VAL A 99 -7.40 -10.02 -6.59
N ASP A 100 -8.72 -10.00 -6.42
CA ASP A 100 -9.35 -9.49 -5.21
C ASP A 100 -10.59 -10.33 -4.88
N ARG A 101 -10.98 -10.36 -3.62
CA ARG A 101 -12.19 -11.06 -3.16
C ARG A 101 -13.48 -10.40 -3.64
N PHE A 102 -13.40 -9.14 -4.08
CA PHE A 102 -14.54 -8.35 -4.47
C PHE A 102 -14.13 -7.26 -5.46
N PHE A 103 -14.81 -7.23 -6.61
CA PHE A 103 -14.86 -6.07 -7.50
C PHE A 103 -16.27 -5.48 -7.51
N ALA A 104 -16.36 -4.15 -7.44
CA ALA A 104 -17.64 -3.48 -7.58
C ALA A 104 -18.33 -3.87 -8.89
N LYS A 105 -19.57 -4.32 -8.82
CA LYS A 105 -20.37 -4.61 -10.02
C LYS A 105 -20.95 -3.34 -10.62
N TYR A 106 -21.30 -2.39 -9.77
CA TYR A 106 -21.75 -1.07 -10.17
C TYR A 106 -20.92 0.00 -9.47
N VAL A 107 -20.51 1.01 -10.23
CA VAL A 107 -19.85 2.21 -9.72
C VAL A 107 -20.68 3.41 -10.14
N VAL A 108 -21.20 4.15 -9.17
CA VAL A 108 -22.00 5.35 -9.39
C VAL A 108 -21.12 6.57 -9.14
N TYR A 109 -21.09 7.46 -10.10
CA TYR A 109 -20.39 8.73 -10.00
C TYR A 109 -21.42 9.87 -9.94
N ASP A 110 -21.19 10.84 -9.07
CA ASP A 110 -21.89 12.10 -9.10
C ASP A 110 -21.29 13.05 -10.17
N ASP A 111 -21.83 14.25 -10.27
CA ASP A 111 -21.41 15.28 -11.23
C ASP A 111 -20.05 15.91 -10.90
N GLU A 112 -19.56 15.77 -9.65
CA GLU A 112 -18.22 16.18 -9.22
C GLU A 112 -17.17 15.06 -9.38
N GLY A 113 -17.59 13.84 -9.73
CA GLY A 113 -16.72 12.69 -9.91
C GLY A 113 -16.44 11.90 -8.63
N HIS A 114 -17.10 12.22 -7.51
CA HIS A 114 -17.11 11.33 -6.36
C HIS A 114 -17.84 10.04 -6.72
N TYR A 115 -17.45 8.92 -6.13
CA TYR A 115 -18.11 7.67 -6.50
C TYR A 115 -18.43 6.75 -5.32
N ALA A 116 -19.44 5.93 -5.51
CA ALA A 116 -19.77 4.85 -4.62
C ALA A 116 -19.82 3.51 -5.37
N CYS A 117 -19.45 2.45 -4.66
CA CYS A 117 -19.39 1.09 -5.17
C CYS A 117 -20.52 0.24 -4.60
N PHE A 118 -21.12 -0.57 -5.48
CA PHE A 118 -22.20 -1.49 -5.15
C PHE A 118 -21.87 -2.88 -5.66
N ASP A 119 -22.38 -3.92 -4.98
CA ASP A 119 -22.24 -5.30 -5.40
C ASP A 119 -23.28 -5.69 -6.48
N GLY A 120 -23.32 -6.99 -6.85
CA GLY A 120 -24.23 -7.50 -7.85
C GLY A 120 -25.71 -7.41 -7.48
N ASP A 121 -26.01 -7.39 -6.20
CA ASP A 121 -27.36 -7.26 -5.66
C ASP A 121 -27.77 -5.79 -5.46
N GLY A 122 -26.88 -4.85 -5.80
CA GLY A 122 -27.10 -3.42 -5.63
C GLY A 122 -26.94 -2.93 -4.19
N VAL A 123 -26.26 -3.72 -3.35
CA VAL A 123 -25.99 -3.32 -1.98
C VAL A 123 -24.77 -2.41 -1.95
N TYR A 124 -24.92 -1.25 -1.30
CA TYR A 124 -23.85 -0.29 -1.07
C TYR A 124 -22.67 -0.93 -0.34
N GLN A 125 -21.46 -0.68 -0.84
CA GLN A 125 -20.22 -1.19 -0.27
C GLN A 125 -19.40 -0.11 0.42
N TYR A 126 -19.04 0.93 -0.32
CA TYR A 126 -18.31 2.11 0.18
C TYR A 126 -18.44 3.27 -0.81
N PHE A 127 -18.14 4.47 -0.35
CA PHE A 127 -17.92 5.60 -1.26
C PHE A 127 -16.50 6.13 -1.17
N GLN A 128 -16.05 6.72 -2.25
CA GLN A 128 -14.73 7.31 -2.38
C GLN A 128 -14.88 8.71 -2.97
N PRO A 129 -14.77 9.76 -2.16
CA PRO A 129 -14.79 11.11 -2.68
C PRO A 129 -13.46 11.43 -3.37
N MET A 130 -13.52 12.33 -4.33
CA MET A 130 -12.32 12.96 -4.86
C MET A 130 -11.62 13.74 -3.74
N MET A 131 -10.30 13.83 -3.81
CA MET A 131 -9.47 14.51 -2.80
C MET A 131 -9.56 16.05 -2.96
N THR A 132 -10.78 16.55 -3.09
CA THR A 132 -11.13 17.97 -3.17
C THR A 132 -11.73 18.45 -1.85
N ARG A 133 -11.92 19.76 -1.70
CA ARG A 133 -12.57 20.33 -0.51
C ARG A 133 -14.01 19.84 -0.34
N SER A 134 -14.77 19.76 -1.45
CA SER A 134 -16.13 19.21 -1.46
C SER A 134 -16.12 17.72 -1.08
N GLY A 135 -15.21 16.94 -1.65
CA GLY A 135 -15.06 15.51 -1.33
C GLY A 135 -14.76 15.25 0.14
N MET A 136 -13.94 16.10 0.77
CA MET A 136 -13.68 15.97 2.21
C MET A 136 -14.91 16.30 3.07
N ALA A 137 -15.81 17.17 2.59
CA ALA A 137 -17.06 17.46 3.28
C ALA A 137 -18.02 16.27 3.30
N LEU A 138 -17.96 15.39 2.29
CA LEU A 138 -18.78 14.18 2.24
C LEU A 138 -18.45 13.18 3.37
N TYR A 139 -17.22 13.17 3.87
CA TYR A 139 -16.86 12.37 5.04
C TYR A 139 -17.43 12.91 6.35
N ALA A 140 -17.81 14.19 6.41
CA ALA A 140 -18.37 14.79 7.61
C ALA A 140 -19.80 14.29 7.90
N ASP A 141 -20.55 13.90 6.84
CA ASP A 141 -21.88 13.31 6.97
C ASP A 141 -22.01 12.02 6.10
N PRO A 142 -21.44 10.92 6.55
CA PRO A 142 -21.43 9.69 5.77
C PRO A 142 -22.81 9.06 5.60
N ALA A 143 -23.75 9.31 6.48
CA ALA A 143 -25.11 8.78 6.38
C ALA A 143 -25.90 9.45 5.24
N SER A 144 -25.84 10.77 5.18
CA SER A 144 -26.45 11.53 4.08
C SER A 144 -25.79 11.23 2.75
N THR A 145 -24.45 11.14 2.73
CA THR A 145 -23.68 10.79 1.52
C THR A 145 -24.04 9.39 1.00
N ARG A 146 -24.15 8.41 1.88
CA ARG A 146 -24.61 7.06 1.51
C ARG A 146 -26.02 7.12 0.91
N THR A 147 -26.96 7.80 1.56
CA THR A 147 -28.33 7.93 1.05
C THR A 147 -28.37 8.60 -0.33
N HIS A 148 -27.54 9.62 -0.55
CA HIS A 148 -27.40 10.26 -1.84
C HIS A 148 -26.98 9.26 -2.93
N PHE A 149 -25.91 8.51 -2.73
CA PHE A 149 -25.45 7.52 -3.70
C PHE A 149 -26.42 6.34 -3.89
N GLU A 150 -27.12 5.87 -2.84
CA GLU A 150 -28.17 4.87 -2.96
C GLU A 150 -29.33 5.35 -3.82
N ASN A 151 -29.70 6.63 -3.75
CA ASN A 151 -30.71 7.23 -4.61
C ASN A 151 -30.24 7.34 -6.06
N LEU A 152 -29.02 7.84 -6.29
CA LEU A 152 -28.42 7.87 -7.63
C LEU A 152 -28.36 6.47 -8.26
N PHE A 153 -27.98 5.44 -7.48
CA PHE A 153 -27.96 4.07 -7.95
C PHE A 153 -29.35 3.61 -8.40
N LYS A 154 -30.39 3.83 -7.58
CA LYS A 154 -31.78 3.46 -7.91
C LYS A 154 -32.28 4.13 -9.21
N ASP A 155 -31.91 5.39 -9.41
CA ASP A 155 -32.33 6.14 -10.60
C ASP A 155 -31.61 5.66 -11.87
N LEU A 156 -30.34 5.31 -11.76
CA LEU A 156 -29.50 4.96 -12.91
C LEU A 156 -29.55 3.47 -13.26
N VAL A 157 -29.70 2.57 -12.29
CA VAL A 157 -29.67 1.12 -12.53
C VAL A 157 -30.80 0.66 -13.45
N THR A 158 -31.92 1.39 -13.46
CA THR A 158 -33.06 1.12 -14.36
C THR A 158 -32.74 1.31 -15.84
N LEU A 159 -31.65 2.02 -16.14
CA LEU A 159 -31.18 2.31 -17.50
C LEU A 159 -30.21 1.23 -18.01
N VAL A 160 -29.70 0.37 -17.13
CA VAL A 160 -28.74 -0.69 -17.50
C VAL A 160 -29.49 -1.80 -18.26
N ASP A 161 -28.99 -2.18 -19.43
CA ASP A 161 -29.54 -3.29 -20.20
C ASP A 161 -28.98 -4.64 -19.72
N ASN A 162 -29.70 -5.30 -18.83
CA ASN A 162 -29.34 -6.60 -18.27
C ASN A 162 -29.27 -7.76 -19.29
N LYS A 163 -29.60 -7.51 -20.58
CA LYS A 163 -29.55 -8.52 -21.64
C LYS A 163 -28.22 -8.57 -22.38
N LYS A 164 -27.32 -7.62 -22.16
CA LYS A 164 -25.97 -7.62 -22.75
C LYS A 164 -25.11 -8.70 -22.11
N ASP A 165 -24.40 -9.45 -22.94
CA ASP A 165 -23.38 -10.39 -22.50
C ASP A 165 -22.39 -9.69 -21.58
N GLY A 166 -22.22 -10.19 -20.38
CA GLY A 166 -21.43 -9.56 -19.34
C GLY A 166 -19.92 -9.49 -19.60
N LEU A 167 -19.50 -9.47 -20.87
CA LEU A 167 -18.10 -9.41 -21.30
C LEU A 167 -17.56 -7.99 -21.43
N THR A 168 -18.43 -6.97 -21.52
CA THR A 168 -18.03 -5.55 -21.65
C THR A 168 -18.63 -4.73 -20.52
N SER A 169 -17.97 -3.63 -20.16
CA SER A 169 -18.58 -2.65 -19.27
C SER A 169 -19.72 -1.91 -19.97
N GLU A 170 -20.70 -1.46 -19.21
CA GLU A 170 -21.79 -0.63 -19.69
C GLU A 170 -21.87 0.66 -18.88
N THR A 171 -21.93 1.78 -19.55
CA THR A 171 -22.09 3.09 -18.90
C THR A 171 -23.43 3.66 -19.26
N VAL A 172 -24.21 4.06 -18.25
CA VAL A 172 -25.44 4.83 -18.39
C VAL A 172 -25.28 6.16 -17.65
N ALA A 173 -25.93 7.22 -18.15
CA ALA A 173 -25.82 8.55 -17.57
C ALA A 173 -27.17 9.30 -17.61
N ARG A 174 -27.40 10.13 -16.59
CA ARG A 174 -28.55 11.04 -16.48
C ARG A 174 -28.19 12.22 -15.60
N ASN A 175 -28.51 13.43 -16.04
CA ASN A 175 -28.32 14.68 -15.27
C ASN A 175 -26.90 14.89 -14.72
N GLY A 176 -25.87 14.57 -15.50
CA GLY A 176 -24.47 14.69 -15.08
C GLY A 176 -23.94 13.52 -14.24
N HIS A 177 -24.83 12.71 -13.69
CA HIS A 177 -24.45 11.50 -12.95
C HIS A 177 -24.31 10.30 -13.90
N ARG A 178 -23.45 9.34 -13.56
CA ARG A 178 -23.24 8.13 -14.35
C ARG A 178 -23.13 6.88 -13.49
N LEU A 179 -23.57 5.78 -14.02
CA LEU A 179 -23.34 4.45 -13.47
C LEU A 179 -22.58 3.62 -14.49
N VAL A 180 -21.51 2.97 -14.01
CA VAL A 180 -20.75 2.01 -14.82
C VAL A 180 -20.95 0.61 -14.23
N HIS A 181 -21.47 -0.28 -15.07
CA HIS A 181 -21.65 -1.68 -14.73
C HIS A 181 -20.41 -2.48 -15.17
N ARG A 182 -19.85 -3.30 -14.26
CA ARG A 182 -18.66 -4.13 -14.49
C ARG A 182 -17.42 -3.36 -14.96
N GLN A 183 -17.18 -2.21 -14.38
CA GLN A 183 -16.07 -1.32 -14.76
C GLN A 183 -14.69 -2.00 -14.69
N ILE A 184 -14.50 -3.06 -13.91
CA ILE A 184 -13.23 -3.80 -13.85
C ILE A 184 -12.76 -4.25 -15.24
N ARG A 185 -13.71 -4.53 -16.17
CA ARG A 185 -13.42 -4.92 -17.54
C ARG A 185 -12.75 -3.84 -18.39
N ASP A 186 -12.95 -2.56 -18.03
CA ASP A 186 -12.32 -1.42 -18.71
C ASP A 186 -10.81 -1.39 -18.52
N PHE A 187 -10.31 -2.07 -17.49
CA PHE A 187 -8.89 -2.13 -17.17
C PHE A 187 -8.18 -3.36 -17.78
N GLU A 188 -8.91 -4.31 -18.35
CA GLU A 188 -8.31 -5.50 -18.97
C GLU A 188 -7.62 -5.17 -20.30
N THR A 189 -6.48 -5.80 -20.54
CA THR A 189 -5.70 -5.67 -21.77
C THR A 189 -5.20 -7.04 -22.24
N ALA A 190 -4.43 -7.08 -23.32
CA ALA A 190 -3.88 -8.35 -23.83
C ALA A 190 -3.00 -9.08 -22.80
N ASN A 191 -2.34 -8.35 -21.89
CA ASN A 191 -1.47 -8.91 -20.87
C ASN A 191 -1.99 -8.73 -19.44
N LEU A 192 -3.21 -8.18 -19.24
CA LEU A 192 -3.82 -7.93 -17.94
C LEU A 192 -5.24 -8.48 -17.85
N SER A 193 -5.49 -9.29 -16.84
CA SER A 193 -6.81 -9.81 -16.50
C SER A 193 -7.10 -9.68 -15.00
N PHE A 194 -8.38 -9.81 -14.63
CA PHE A 194 -8.81 -9.75 -13.23
C PHE A 194 -9.64 -10.95 -12.84
N LEU A 195 -9.42 -11.44 -11.62
CA LEU A 195 -10.12 -12.58 -11.05
C LEU A 195 -10.70 -12.21 -9.68
N GLU A 196 -12.03 -12.30 -9.57
CA GLU A 196 -12.73 -12.13 -8.30
C GLU A 196 -12.81 -13.46 -7.57
N THR A 197 -11.93 -13.63 -6.57
CA THR A 197 -11.88 -14.86 -5.79
C THR A 197 -11.16 -14.64 -4.47
N GLU A 198 -11.40 -15.53 -3.51
CA GLU A 198 -10.60 -15.63 -2.28
C GLU A 198 -9.29 -16.36 -2.56
N ILE A 199 -8.23 -16.00 -1.82
CA ILE A 199 -6.89 -16.60 -1.99
C ILE A 199 -6.94 -18.12 -1.82
N GLU A 200 -7.79 -18.62 -0.93
CA GLU A 200 -7.98 -20.05 -0.67
C GLU A 200 -8.57 -20.83 -1.85
N LYS A 201 -9.21 -20.15 -2.75
CA LYS A 201 -9.90 -20.74 -3.92
C LYS A 201 -9.20 -20.42 -5.24
N LEU A 202 -8.01 -19.82 -5.15
CA LEU A 202 -7.26 -19.38 -6.31
C LEU A 202 -6.73 -20.59 -7.08
N ASP A 203 -7.21 -20.73 -8.32
CA ASP A 203 -6.79 -21.75 -9.28
C ASP A 203 -6.17 -21.06 -10.50
N LEU A 204 -4.84 -20.96 -10.48
CA LEU A 204 -4.03 -20.34 -11.53
C LEU A 204 -2.84 -21.23 -11.87
N PRO A 205 -2.27 -21.13 -13.07
CA PRO A 205 -0.97 -21.71 -13.36
C PRO A 205 0.09 -21.23 -12.35
N PRO A 206 1.18 -21.97 -12.17
CA PRO A 206 2.26 -21.55 -11.32
C PRO A 206 2.76 -20.15 -11.70
N ALA A 207 2.81 -19.24 -10.71
CA ALA A 207 3.22 -17.88 -10.89
C ALA A 207 4.73 -17.71 -10.64
N ARG A 208 5.38 -16.86 -11.40
CA ARG A 208 6.77 -16.46 -11.18
C ARG A 208 6.90 -15.44 -10.06
N VAL A 209 5.94 -14.53 -9.97
CA VAL A 209 5.87 -13.53 -8.91
C VAL A 209 4.45 -13.44 -8.38
N ILE A 210 4.32 -13.39 -7.06
CA ILE A 210 3.10 -13.01 -6.37
C ILE A 210 3.42 -11.78 -5.52
N ARG A 211 2.66 -10.71 -5.71
CA ARG A 211 2.72 -9.51 -4.88
C ARG A 211 1.49 -9.45 -3.98
N CYS A 212 1.68 -9.20 -2.69
CA CYS A 212 0.62 -9.08 -1.70
C CYS A 212 0.91 -7.88 -0.79
N MET A 213 0.57 -6.67 -1.23
CA MET A 213 0.87 -5.43 -0.53
C MET A 213 -0.38 -4.85 0.14
N ASN A 214 -0.24 -4.40 1.39
CA ASN A 214 -1.33 -3.80 2.19
C ASN A 214 -2.54 -4.73 2.43
N VAL A 215 -2.35 -6.03 2.38
CA VAL A 215 -3.40 -7.03 2.60
C VAL A 215 -3.18 -7.75 3.92
N LEU A 216 -2.02 -8.36 4.10
CA LEU A 216 -1.75 -9.24 5.25
C LEU A 216 -1.83 -8.53 6.59
N ILE A 217 -1.56 -7.23 6.64
CA ILE A 217 -1.62 -6.42 7.87
C ILE A 217 -2.99 -6.43 8.57
N TYR A 218 -4.06 -6.73 7.84
CA TYR A 218 -5.42 -6.76 8.39
C TYR A 218 -5.77 -8.08 9.07
N PHE A 219 -4.90 -9.08 8.97
CA PHE A 219 -5.18 -10.43 9.47
C PHE A 219 -4.26 -10.79 10.66
N PRO A 220 -4.75 -11.60 11.62
CA PRO A 220 -3.92 -12.13 12.69
C PRO A 220 -2.87 -13.11 12.14
N THR A 221 -1.76 -13.27 12.86
CA THR A 221 -0.61 -14.07 12.43
C THR A 221 -0.94 -15.46 11.88
N PRO A 222 -1.82 -16.28 12.49
CA PRO A 222 -2.13 -17.61 11.92
C PRO A 222 -2.80 -17.55 10.54
N VAL A 223 -3.61 -16.51 10.28
CA VAL A 223 -4.24 -16.31 8.98
C VAL A 223 -3.20 -15.83 7.95
N ARG A 224 -2.34 -14.89 8.35
CA ARG A 224 -1.23 -14.42 7.48
C ARG A 224 -0.33 -15.58 7.05
N GLU A 225 0.02 -16.45 7.99
CA GLU A 225 0.86 -17.61 7.72
C GLU A 225 0.19 -18.55 6.71
N LYS A 226 -1.10 -18.88 6.92
CA LYS A 226 -1.87 -19.69 5.99
C LYS A 226 -1.90 -19.07 4.59
N MET A 227 -2.15 -17.75 4.49
CA MET A 227 -2.17 -17.03 3.21
C MET A 227 -0.81 -17.05 2.51
N ARG A 228 0.30 -16.90 3.26
CA ARG A 228 1.66 -17.03 2.70
C ARG A 228 1.95 -18.42 2.19
N GLN A 229 1.57 -19.46 2.92
CA GLN A 229 1.73 -20.85 2.49
C GLN A 229 0.94 -21.14 1.21
N GLN A 230 -0.29 -20.66 1.11
CA GLN A 230 -1.13 -20.78 -0.08
C GLN A 230 -0.52 -20.03 -1.28
N ALA A 231 -0.06 -18.81 -1.08
CA ALA A 231 0.67 -18.07 -2.11
C ALA A 231 1.94 -18.82 -2.54
N GLY A 232 2.69 -19.37 -1.58
CA GLY A 232 3.87 -20.19 -1.86
C GLY A 232 3.58 -21.44 -2.68
N ALA A 233 2.42 -22.08 -2.44
CA ALA A 233 2.01 -23.26 -3.22
C ALA A 233 1.78 -22.91 -4.70
N LEU A 234 1.27 -21.69 -4.99
CA LEU A 234 1.04 -21.20 -6.34
C LEU A 234 2.31 -20.75 -7.07
N LEU A 235 3.42 -20.52 -6.38
CA LEU A 235 4.67 -20.14 -7.02
C LEU A 235 5.32 -21.29 -7.79
N GLU A 236 5.96 -21.00 -8.91
CA GLU A 236 6.94 -21.90 -9.52
C GLU A 236 8.20 -22.01 -8.66
N GLU A 237 9.00 -23.04 -8.85
CA GLU A 237 10.30 -23.15 -8.16
C GLU A 237 11.22 -22.00 -8.53
N GLY A 238 11.83 -21.36 -7.53
CA GLY A 238 12.59 -20.12 -7.69
C GLY A 238 11.74 -18.85 -7.74
N GLY A 239 10.41 -18.95 -7.82
CA GLY A 239 9.48 -17.83 -7.84
C GLY A 239 9.47 -17.02 -6.54
N LEU A 240 8.97 -15.77 -6.60
CA LEU A 240 8.99 -14.82 -5.50
C LEU A 240 7.57 -14.49 -4.99
N LEU A 241 7.42 -14.49 -3.67
CA LEU A 241 6.33 -13.78 -3.00
C LEU A 241 6.89 -12.49 -2.39
N ILE A 242 6.34 -11.35 -2.78
CA ILE A 242 6.65 -10.03 -2.19
C ILE A 242 5.45 -9.61 -1.35
N ALA A 243 5.60 -9.62 -0.04
CA ALA A 243 4.53 -9.30 0.89
C ALA A 243 4.93 -8.19 1.85
N GLY A 244 4.04 -7.23 2.07
CA GLY A 244 4.36 -6.12 2.97
C GLY A 244 3.35 -4.99 2.93
N THR A 245 3.83 -3.80 3.21
CA THR A 245 3.05 -2.56 3.21
C THR A 245 3.78 -1.47 2.46
N SER A 246 3.04 -0.63 1.75
CA SER A 246 3.54 0.63 1.25
C SER A 246 2.48 1.71 1.46
N GLY A 247 2.91 2.88 1.93
CA GLY A 247 2.12 4.10 1.87
C GLY A 247 2.27 4.69 0.46
N PHE A 248 1.68 5.73 0.15
CA PHE A 248 1.53 6.42 -1.13
C PHE A 248 2.77 6.48 -2.08
N GLY A 249 3.53 5.39 -2.18
CA GLY A 249 4.70 5.27 -3.06
C GLY A 249 5.99 5.90 -2.50
N ILE A 250 5.94 6.40 -1.28
CA ILE A 250 7.08 7.03 -0.59
C ILE A 250 7.69 6.03 0.37
N ASP A 251 6.87 5.46 1.24
CA ASP A 251 7.28 4.52 2.27
C ASP A 251 6.90 3.09 1.91
N GLY A 252 7.81 2.18 2.12
CA GLY A 252 7.62 0.75 1.88
C GLY A 252 8.35 -0.09 2.90
N ARG A 253 7.73 -1.20 3.25
CA ARG A 253 8.32 -2.26 4.04
C ARG A 253 7.77 -3.58 3.51
N TYR A 254 8.65 -4.51 3.18
CA TYR A 254 8.23 -5.80 2.63
C TYR A 254 9.26 -6.89 2.92
N THR A 255 8.77 -8.12 2.91
CA THR A 255 9.59 -9.33 2.93
C THR A 255 9.49 -10.00 1.56
N VAL A 256 10.63 -10.37 1.01
CA VAL A 256 10.72 -11.20 -0.18
C VAL A 256 10.94 -12.65 0.26
N TYR A 257 10.03 -13.50 -0.14
CA TYR A 257 10.15 -14.95 0.01
C TYR A 257 10.49 -15.56 -1.33
N ARG A 258 11.35 -16.58 -1.33
CA ARG A 258 11.64 -17.38 -2.52
C ARG A 258 11.18 -18.80 -2.30
N LYS A 259 10.57 -19.41 -3.33
CA LYS A 259 10.28 -20.83 -3.30
C LYS A 259 11.56 -21.63 -3.55
N ILE A 260 11.93 -22.49 -2.60
CA ILE A 260 13.14 -23.31 -2.63
C ILE A 260 12.74 -24.71 -2.15
N ALA A 261 12.98 -25.72 -3.00
CA ALA A 261 12.63 -27.12 -2.70
C ALA A 261 11.16 -27.29 -2.26
N GLY A 262 10.24 -26.61 -2.94
CA GLY A 262 8.81 -26.68 -2.72
C GLY A 262 8.26 -25.85 -1.56
N ALA A 263 9.10 -25.22 -0.74
CA ALA A 263 8.70 -24.36 0.38
C ALA A 263 9.14 -22.90 0.14
N ILE A 264 8.40 -21.94 0.70
CA ILE A 264 8.85 -20.55 0.70
C ILE A 264 9.73 -20.25 1.91
N ALA A 265 10.83 -19.54 1.68
CA ALA A 265 11.71 -19.04 2.71
C ALA A 265 11.92 -17.54 2.57
N PRO A 266 11.95 -16.75 3.66
CA PRO A 266 12.29 -15.34 3.59
C PRO A 266 13.77 -15.18 3.21
N VAL A 267 14.02 -14.45 2.12
CA VAL A 267 15.39 -14.22 1.61
C VAL A 267 15.84 -12.79 1.80
N GLU A 268 14.90 -11.88 1.96
CA GLU A 268 15.15 -10.45 2.10
C GLU A 268 14.04 -9.80 2.92
N PHE A 269 14.41 -8.92 3.84
CA PHE A 269 13.51 -7.94 4.44
C PHE A 269 13.99 -6.55 4.04
N ALA A 270 13.12 -5.76 3.44
CA ALA A 270 13.46 -4.46 2.92
C ALA A 270 12.54 -3.36 3.45
N PHE A 271 13.09 -2.16 3.56
CA PHE A 271 12.35 -0.97 3.94
C PHE A 271 12.96 0.28 3.31
N SER A 272 12.14 1.25 3.02
CA SER A 272 12.58 2.51 2.45
C SER A 272 13.14 3.46 3.51
N LEU A 273 14.01 4.38 3.08
CA LEU A 273 14.78 5.27 3.95
C LEU A 273 13.89 6.13 4.88
N GLU A 274 12.72 6.56 4.39
CA GLU A 274 11.79 7.37 5.18
C GLU A 274 11.21 6.63 6.40
N ASN A 275 11.20 5.29 6.41
CA ASN A 275 10.79 4.52 7.58
C ASN A 275 11.60 4.86 8.84
N LEU A 276 12.85 5.32 8.67
CA LEU A 276 13.66 5.77 9.80
C LEU A 276 13.01 6.94 10.55
N ARG A 277 12.13 7.68 9.86
CA ARG A 277 11.47 8.86 10.43
C ARG A 277 9.96 8.92 10.17
N SER A 278 9.42 8.00 9.38
CA SER A 278 8.00 7.94 9.12
C SER A 278 7.24 7.50 10.36
N VAL A 279 6.15 8.19 10.60
CA VAL A 279 5.20 7.90 11.68
C VAL A 279 3.92 7.30 11.16
N GLY A 280 3.63 7.46 9.87
CA GLY A 280 2.38 7.03 9.27
C GLY A 280 2.19 5.52 9.25
N ILE A 281 3.29 4.78 9.14
CA ILE A 281 3.27 3.32 9.07
C ILE A 281 3.15 2.64 10.44
N MET A 282 3.68 3.24 11.51
CA MET A 282 3.69 2.62 12.84
C MET A 282 2.31 2.17 13.34
N PRO A 283 1.21 2.93 13.17
CA PRO A 283 -0.11 2.48 13.60
C PRO A 283 -0.61 1.22 12.90
N TYR A 284 -0.30 1.03 11.63
CA TYR A 284 -0.73 -0.15 10.86
C TYR A 284 -0.08 -1.45 11.39
N PHE A 285 1.12 -1.37 11.95
CA PHE A 285 1.83 -2.52 12.50
C PHE A 285 1.26 -3.01 13.82
N THR A 286 0.38 -2.26 14.45
CA THR A 286 -0.14 -2.54 15.78
C THR A 286 -1.54 -3.13 15.79
N LEU A 287 -2.14 -3.38 14.62
CA LEU A 287 -3.45 -4.01 14.52
C LEU A 287 -3.45 -5.40 15.16
N HIS A 288 -2.39 -6.17 14.94
CA HIS A 288 -2.21 -7.51 15.51
C HIS A 288 -0.90 -7.59 16.29
N GLY A 289 -0.89 -8.33 17.43
CA GLY A 289 0.15 -8.26 18.45
C GLY A 289 1.49 -8.85 18.09
N ASP A 290 1.55 -9.76 17.13
CA ASP A 290 2.69 -10.65 16.89
C ASP A 290 3.31 -10.38 15.52
N ASP A 291 3.47 -9.11 15.15
CA ASP A 291 4.07 -8.72 13.88
C ASP A 291 5.60 -8.75 13.98
N ALA A 292 6.19 -9.88 13.60
CA ALA A 292 7.65 -10.05 13.58
C ALA A 292 8.35 -9.04 12.65
N GLU A 293 7.71 -8.67 11.53
CA GLU A 293 8.24 -7.66 10.60
C GLU A 293 8.28 -6.27 11.23
N ALA A 294 7.23 -5.90 11.99
CA ALA A 294 7.19 -4.63 12.70
C ALA A 294 8.25 -4.58 13.81
N SER A 295 8.44 -5.69 14.54
CA SER A 295 9.47 -5.79 15.58
C SER A 295 10.88 -5.70 14.97
N LEU A 296 11.13 -6.41 13.87
CA LEU A 296 12.41 -6.35 13.16
C LEU A 296 12.70 -4.92 12.67
N LEU A 297 11.72 -4.26 12.05
CA LEU A 297 11.89 -2.86 11.63
C LEU A 297 12.20 -1.96 12.81
N ALA A 298 11.52 -2.13 13.95
CA ALA A 298 11.78 -1.33 15.14
C ALA A 298 13.21 -1.52 15.68
N ASP A 299 13.75 -2.75 15.64
CA ASP A 299 15.13 -3.04 16.02
C ASP A 299 16.15 -2.40 15.06
N LEU A 300 15.91 -2.48 13.76
CA LEU A 300 16.74 -1.81 12.75
C LEU A 300 16.74 -0.29 12.93
N MET A 301 15.57 0.31 13.14
CA MET A 301 15.43 1.73 13.44
C MET A 301 16.18 2.11 14.74
N SER A 302 16.06 1.28 15.77
CA SER A 302 16.79 1.46 17.04
C SER A 302 18.30 1.44 16.84
N THR A 303 18.79 0.50 16.04
CA THR A 303 20.21 0.35 15.69
C THR A 303 20.74 1.60 14.98
N VAL A 304 20.04 2.06 13.94
CA VAL A 304 20.43 3.25 13.19
C VAL A 304 20.41 4.49 14.08
N ARG A 305 19.42 4.64 14.95
CA ARG A 305 19.31 5.76 15.89
C ARG A 305 20.33 5.72 17.03
N ALA A 306 20.92 4.55 17.29
CA ALA A 306 22.01 4.41 18.25
C ALA A 306 23.35 5.00 17.75
N ASP A 307 23.58 5.04 16.44
CA ASP A 307 24.69 5.77 15.84
C ASP A 307 24.43 7.28 15.92
N ARG A 308 24.88 7.89 17.03
CA ARG A 308 24.60 9.28 17.35
C ARG A 308 25.09 10.27 16.30
N PRO A 309 26.32 10.15 15.75
CA PRO A 309 26.80 11.04 14.72
C PRO A 309 25.96 10.98 13.44
N TYR A 310 25.68 9.77 12.97
CA TYR A 310 24.83 9.55 11.80
C TYR A 310 23.43 10.10 12.02
N TRP A 311 22.77 9.71 13.11
CA TRP A 311 21.40 10.10 13.41
C TRP A 311 21.22 11.62 13.55
N ALA A 312 22.22 12.31 14.15
CA ALA A 312 22.21 13.76 14.27
C ALA A 312 22.33 14.45 12.88
N ALA A 313 23.15 13.92 11.98
CA ALA A 313 23.27 14.43 10.61
C ALA A 313 22.00 14.19 9.81
N PHE A 314 21.47 12.96 9.85
CA PHE A 314 20.24 12.55 9.20
C PHE A 314 19.04 13.41 9.64
N SER A 315 18.81 13.50 10.95
CA SER A 315 17.66 14.24 11.49
C SER A 315 17.72 15.73 11.16
N ARG A 316 18.90 16.34 11.25
CA ARG A 316 19.11 17.75 10.89
C ARG A 316 18.80 18.00 9.41
N ARG A 317 19.23 17.07 8.54
CA ARG A 317 19.00 17.21 7.11
C ARG A 317 17.51 17.05 6.77
N VAL A 318 16.83 16.06 7.35
CA VAL A 318 15.38 15.89 7.18
C VAL A 318 14.62 17.12 7.66
N ASP A 319 14.94 17.67 8.84
CA ASP A 319 14.31 18.89 9.36
C ASP A 319 14.50 20.08 8.42
N HIS A 320 15.71 20.24 7.89
CA HIS A 320 15.99 21.30 6.90
C HIS A 320 15.14 21.13 5.63
N LEU A 321 15.06 19.91 5.10
CA LEU A 321 14.29 19.62 3.88
C LEU A 321 12.78 19.72 4.10
N LEU A 322 12.27 19.32 5.26
CA LEU A 322 10.85 19.52 5.61
C LEU A 322 10.47 21.00 5.55
N ALA A 323 11.34 21.89 6.05
CA ALA A 323 11.12 23.32 5.97
C ALA A 323 11.33 23.88 4.55
N HIS A 324 12.36 23.41 3.84
CA HIS A 324 12.67 23.83 2.46
C HIS A 324 11.54 23.52 1.48
N HIS A 325 10.96 22.32 1.57
CA HIS A 325 9.82 21.89 0.76
C HIS A 325 8.47 22.41 1.28
N ALA A 326 8.46 23.27 2.30
CA ALA A 326 7.26 23.81 2.93
C ALA A 326 6.25 22.72 3.35
N ILE A 327 6.74 21.58 3.86
CA ILE A 327 5.92 20.48 4.35
C ILE A 327 5.53 20.72 5.80
N THR A 328 6.52 20.96 6.65
CA THR A 328 6.38 21.28 8.06
C THR A 328 7.70 21.86 8.57
N ARG A 329 7.68 22.39 9.78
CA ARG A 329 8.90 22.90 10.46
C ARG A 329 8.84 22.62 11.96
N ARG A 330 9.96 22.66 12.64
CA ARG A 330 9.95 22.64 14.10
C ARG A 330 9.51 23.99 14.66
N GLY A 331 8.55 23.95 15.57
CA GLY A 331 8.18 25.10 16.38
C GLY A 331 9.19 25.38 17.48
N ALA A 332 9.01 26.49 18.21
CA ALA A 332 9.87 26.87 19.33
C ALA A 332 9.89 25.83 20.49
N ASN A 333 8.85 25.01 20.59
CA ASN A 333 8.74 23.90 21.54
C ASN A 333 9.47 22.61 21.09
N GLY A 334 10.11 22.63 19.91
CA GLY A 334 10.82 21.48 19.33
C GLY A 334 9.95 20.45 18.63
N PHE A 335 8.61 20.59 18.63
CA PHE A 335 7.70 19.69 17.91
C PHE A 335 7.49 20.15 16.47
N LEU A 336 7.13 19.20 15.60
CA LEU A 336 6.75 19.53 14.23
C LEU A 336 5.38 20.24 14.21
N THR A 337 5.28 21.32 13.43
CA THR A 337 4.01 22.02 13.21
C THR A 337 3.11 21.23 12.24
N PRO A 338 1.80 21.48 12.22
CA PRO A 338 0.94 20.96 11.15
C PRO A 338 1.46 21.39 9.77
N PRO A 339 1.25 20.56 8.73
CA PRO A 339 1.38 21.03 7.35
C PRO A 339 0.46 22.25 7.10
N PRO A 340 0.79 23.10 6.12
CA PRO A 340 -0.12 24.16 5.71
C PRO A 340 -1.47 23.59 5.26
N GLU A 341 -2.56 24.19 5.72
CA GLU A 341 -3.94 23.69 5.49
C GLU A 341 -4.41 23.83 4.04
N ASP A 342 -3.78 24.72 3.29
CA ASP A 342 -4.12 25.06 1.91
C ASP A 342 -3.42 24.19 0.86
N ILE A 343 -2.50 23.31 1.26
CA ILE A 343 -1.79 22.45 0.33
C ILE A 343 -2.63 21.21 0.02
N PRO A 344 -2.92 20.94 -1.29
CA PRO A 344 -3.53 19.68 -1.69
C PRO A 344 -2.71 18.46 -1.25
N ARG A 345 -3.37 17.37 -0.86
CA ARG A 345 -2.67 16.14 -0.44
C ARG A 345 -1.72 15.58 -1.49
N THR A 346 -2.10 15.63 -2.75
CA THR A 346 -1.26 15.19 -3.87
C THR A 346 0.04 15.97 -3.93
N GLU A 347 -0.04 17.29 -3.80
CA GLU A 347 1.13 18.17 -3.77
C GLU A 347 2.00 17.91 -2.53
N LEU A 348 1.39 17.68 -1.37
CA LEU A 348 2.12 17.31 -0.15
C LEU A 348 2.92 16.02 -0.35
N TRP A 349 2.32 15.02 -1.02
CA TRP A 349 3.02 13.76 -1.33
C TRP A 349 4.16 13.95 -2.33
N GLU A 350 3.98 14.78 -3.36
CA GLU A 350 5.04 15.12 -4.31
C GLU A 350 6.22 15.79 -3.61
N ARG A 351 5.95 16.72 -2.70
CA ARG A 351 6.96 17.39 -1.88
C ARG A 351 7.71 16.40 -0.97
N MET A 352 6.96 15.48 -0.32
CA MET A 352 7.54 14.41 0.48
C MET A 352 8.42 13.48 -0.37
N ALA A 353 7.95 13.08 -1.54
CA ALA A 353 8.72 12.25 -2.46
C ALA A 353 9.99 12.97 -2.96
N ALA A 354 9.93 14.28 -3.20
CA ALA A 354 11.09 15.09 -3.58
C ALA A 354 12.13 15.14 -2.45
N LEU A 355 11.67 15.34 -1.20
CA LEU A 355 12.53 15.31 -0.02
C LEU A 355 13.30 14.01 0.08
N TRP A 356 12.61 12.86 -0.02
CA TRP A 356 13.25 11.56 0.17
C TRP A 356 14.18 11.19 -0.98
N ARG A 357 13.84 11.57 -2.23
CA ARG A 357 14.79 11.46 -3.36
C ARG A 357 16.07 12.23 -3.07
N GLN A 358 15.97 13.47 -2.59
CA GLN A 358 17.13 14.27 -2.25
C GLN A 358 17.96 13.64 -1.13
N MET A 359 17.34 13.04 -0.12
CA MET A 359 18.06 12.30 0.94
C MET A 359 18.85 11.11 0.37
N VAL A 360 18.27 10.38 -0.61
CA VAL A 360 18.95 9.28 -1.30
C VAL A 360 20.11 9.84 -2.15
N ASP A 361 19.87 10.86 -2.95
CA ASP A 361 20.89 11.49 -3.82
C ASP A 361 22.09 12.04 -3.02
N GLU A 362 21.85 12.45 -1.78
CA GLU A 362 22.89 12.89 -0.82
C GLU A 362 23.58 11.73 -0.09
N GLY A 363 23.31 10.47 -0.47
CA GLY A 363 23.96 9.26 0.04
C GLY A 363 23.54 8.85 1.46
N PHE A 364 22.36 9.27 1.93
CA PHE A 364 21.86 8.82 3.24
C PHE A 364 21.43 7.35 3.26
N LEU A 365 21.04 6.80 2.11
CA LEU A 365 20.72 5.39 1.99
C LEU A 365 21.96 4.53 2.20
N ASP A 366 23.05 4.79 1.47
CA ASP A 366 24.32 4.07 1.59
C ASP A 366 24.88 4.13 3.02
N ARG A 367 24.85 5.33 3.60
CA ARG A 367 25.31 5.53 4.99
C ARG A 367 24.45 4.78 6.01
N THR A 368 23.13 4.60 5.75
CA THR A 368 22.27 3.76 6.60
C THR A 368 22.67 2.30 6.49
N VAL A 369 22.90 1.82 5.27
CA VAL A 369 23.43 0.46 5.04
C VAL A 369 24.75 0.27 5.79
N ASP A 370 25.69 1.21 5.70
CA ASP A 370 26.96 1.15 6.42
C ASP A 370 26.79 1.05 7.94
N VAL A 371 25.84 1.81 8.52
CA VAL A 371 25.53 1.73 9.95
C VAL A 371 25.03 0.34 10.33
N LEU A 372 24.14 -0.25 9.53
CA LEU A 372 23.61 -1.59 9.78
C LEU A 372 24.71 -2.65 9.64
N VAL A 373 25.56 -2.55 8.62
CA VAL A 373 26.68 -3.48 8.42
C VAL A 373 27.66 -3.41 9.60
N LYS A 374 28.02 -2.21 10.08
CA LYS A 374 28.84 -2.03 11.29
C LYS A 374 28.21 -2.61 12.54
N ALA A 375 26.87 -2.65 12.60
CA ALA A 375 26.13 -3.26 13.70
C ALA A 375 25.99 -4.80 13.56
N GLY A 376 26.54 -5.41 12.50
CA GLY A 376 26.55 -6.85 12.30
C GLY A 376 25.40 -7.41 11.44
N TYR A 377 24.62 -6.58 10.80
CA TYR A 377 23.61 -7.02 9.84
C TYR A 377 24.25 -7.27 8.47
N GLU A 378 23.78 -8.31 7.77
CA GLU A 378 24.03 -8.46 6.33
C GLU A 378 23.06 -7.52 5.61
N ALA A 379 23.49 -6.29 5.29
CA ALA A 379 22.66 -5.24 4.74
C ALA A 379 23.20 -4.73 3.39
N TRP A 380 22.30 -4.32 2.50
CA TRP A 380 22.62 -3.77 1.17
C TRP A 380 21.51 -2.84 0.66
N GLU A 381 21.78 -2.09 -0.39
CA GLU A 381 20.75 -1.47 -1.22
C GLU A 381 20.25 -2.51 -2.22
N ASN A 382 18.94 -2.74 -2.29
CA ASN A 382 18.36 -3.67 -3.26
C ASN A 382 17.97 -3.01 -4.59
N ALA A 383 17.51 -3.81 -5.55
CA ALA A 383 17.12 -3.31 -6.87
C ALA A 383 15.88 -2.39 -6.87
N ALA A 384 15.15 -2.30 -5.78
CA ALA A 384 14.10 -1.30 -5.59
C ALA A 384 14.64 0.07 -5.12
N GLY A 385 15.93 0.17 -4.79
CA GLY A 385 16.52 1.34 -4.14
C GLY A 385 16.03 1.48 -2.69
N ASP A 386 15.85 0.37 -1.99
CA ASP A 386 15.47 0.30 -0.60
C ASP A 386 16.58 -0.38 0.22
N ILE A 387 16.61 -0.10 1.53
CA ILE A 387 17.53 -0.75 2.45
C ILE A 387 17.03 -2.17 2.69
N ALA A 388 17.85 -3.14 2.40
CA ALA A 388 17.56 -4.56 2.55
C ALA A 388 18.50 -5.22 3.54
N ILE A 389 18.00 -6.23 4.23
CA ILE A 389 18.80 -7.11 5.07
C ILE A 389 18.45 -8.57 4.79
N ARG A 390 19.39 -9.48 5.07
CA ARG A 390 19.05 -10.88 5.24
C ARG A 390 18.28 -11.04 6.54
N PRO A 391 17.04 -11.58 6.51
CA PRO A 391 16.30 -11.84 7.75
C PRO A 391 17.08 -12.77 8.69
N PRO A 392 17.11 -12.50 10.01
CA PRO A 392 17.75 -13.39 10.96
C PRO A 392 17.06 -14.76 10.98
N ALA A 393 17.79 -15.83 11.35
CA ALA A 393 17.24 -17.18 11.39
C ALA A 393 16.04 -17.34 12.35
N SER A 394 15.93 -16.46 13.34
CA SER A 394 14.79 -16.37 14.26
C SER A 394 13.57 -15.66 13.67
N PHE A 395 13.73 -15.05 12.49
CA PHE A 395 12.64 -14.39 11.79
C PHE A 395 11.75 -15.46 11.13
N LEU A 396 10.76 -15.90 11.88
CA LEU A 396 9.63 -16.65 11.36
C LEU A 396 8.44 -15.69 11.41
N PRO A 397 8.01 -15.18 10.25
CA PRO A 397 6.92 -14.25 10.18
C PRO A 397 5.59 -14.92 10.53
#